data_31a0ceaab2e75251a63b06f5c94c7e8e
#
_entry.id   31a0ceaab2e75251a63b06f5c94c7e8e
#
_cell.length_a   1.000
_cell.length_b   1.000
_cell.length_c   1.000
_cell.angle_alpha   90.00
_cell.angle_beta   90.00
_cell.angle_gamma   90.00
#
_symmetry.space_group_name_H-M   'P 1'
#
loop_
_entity.id
_entity.type
_entity.pdbx_description
1 polymer ?
#
loop_
_entity_poly.entity_id
_entity_poly.type
_entity_poly.pdbx_seq_one_letter_code
_entity_poly.pdbx_strand_id
1 'polypeptide(L)'
;HGKACQDFAQENADNMALVIMMVSLSIQQSWLKIGIQVQDVILNGASSRFLTWKMKQDTYQYVQANKHDLYHDMMNIIEMEAPCNNSRQYKALCLMETFLKIPGLNISKAGFVCQLVAGLVGCMDSWNLKYYDINPNVTQFNKKVKTKRGEVNNIKKLTKYISICHDIGTDRLWDTWCNMIAANYKEWRSGNEVSKAHINYLRGE
;
A
#
# COMPACT_ATOMS: atom_id res chain seq x y z
N HIS A 1 5.60 -9.18 11.04
CA HIS A 1 4.28 -9.57 10.54
C HIS A 1 4.04 -9.18 9.08
N GLY A 2 4.63 -8.08 8.59
CA GLY A 2 4.56 -7.69 7.18
C GLY A 2 5.36 -8.59 6.22
N LYS A 3 6.32 -9.35 6.72
CA LYS A 3 7.23 -10.17 5.91
C LYS A 3 6.48 -11.17 5.02
N ALA A 4 5.48 -11.86 5.54
CA ALA A 4 4.71 -12.84 4.76
C ALA A 4 3.97 -12.21 3.57
N CYS A 5 3.46 -10.97 3.70
CA CYS A 5 2.87 -10.24 2.58
C CYS A 5 3.94 -9.83 1.55
N GLN A 6 5.12 -9.44 2.02
CA GLN A 6 6.24 -9.09 1.15
C GLN A 6 6.70 -10.30 0.34
N ASP A 7 6.92 -11.43 1.01
CA ASP A 7 7.32 -12.68 0.37
C ASP A 7 6.28 -13.10 -0.69
N PHE A 8 4.99 -13.07 -0.35
CA PHE A 8 3.91 -13.37 -1.29
C PHE A 8 3.91 -12.42 -2.50
N ALA A 9 4.03 -11.11 -2.29
CA ALA A 9 4.02 -10.13 -3.39
C ALA A 9 5.25 -10.24 -4.30
N GLN A 10 6.39 -10.68 -3.76
CA GLN A 10 7.65 -10.82 -4.49
C GLN A 10 7.79 -12.15 -5.25
N GLU A 11 6.87 -13.09 -5.08
CA GLU A 11 6.88 -14.35 -5.82
C GLU A 11 6.61 -14.16 -7.31
N ASN A 12 5.64 -13.31 -7.68
CA ASN A 12 5.25 -13.06 -9.06
C ASN A 12 4.36 -11.83 -9.22
N ALA A 13 4.15 -11.41 -10.48
CA ALA A 13 3.36 -10.24 -10.84
C ALA A 13 1.87 -10.34 -10.44
N ASP A 14 1.28 -11.54 -10.46
CA ASP A 14 -0.12 -11.75 -10.09
C ASP A 14 -0.32 -11.56 -8.60
N ASN A 15 0.57 -12.08 -7.77
CA ASN A 15 0.55 -11.91 -6.33
C ASN A 15 0.70 -10.44 -5.94
N MET A 16 1.65 -9.72 -6.55
CA MET A 16 1.79 -8.26 -6.36
C MET A 16 0.49 -7.53 -6.74
N ALA A 17 -0.11 -7.88 -7.88
CA ALA A 17 -1.37 -7.29 -8.33
C ALA A 17 -2.50 -7.51 -7.32
N LEU A 18 -2.61 -8.69 -6.71
CA LEU A 18 -3.57 -8.98 -5.64
C LEU A 18 -3.35 -8.10 -4.41
N VAL A 19 -2.10 -7.88 -4.00
CA VAL A 19 -1.79 -6.97 -2.89
C VAL A 19 -2.25 -5.54 -3.20
N ILE A 20 -1.98 -5.05 -4.39
CA ILE A 20 -2.44 -3.71 -4.83
C ILE A 20 -3.97 -3.64 -4.82
N MET A 21 -4.65 -4.69 -5.31
CA MET A 21 -6.11 -4.74 -5.31
C MET A 21 -6.69 -4.80 -3.90
N MET A 22 -6.11 -5.57 -2.98
CA MET A 22 -6.53 -5.58 -1.57
C MET A 22 -6.48 -4.18 -0.96
N VAL A 23 -5.39 -3.44 -1.19
CA VAL A 23 -5.25 -2.05 -0.71
C VAL A 23 -6.30 -1.14 -1.35
N SER A 24 -6.56 -1.27 -2.65
CA SER A 24 -7.59 -0.49 -3.36
C SER A 24 -8.99 -0.79 -2.83
N LEU A 25 -9.32 -2.07 -2.61
CA LEU A 25 -10.61 -2.50 -2.09
C LEU A 25 -10.86 -1.98 -0.66
N SER A 26 -9.80 -1.82 0.15
CA SER A 26 -9.90 -1.29 1.51
C SER A 26 -10.31 0.19 1.61
N ILE A 27 -10.36 0.92 0.48
CA ILE A 27 -10.72 2.34 0.48
C ILE A 27 -12.19 2.48 0.87
N GLN A 28 -12.45 3.20 1.98
CA GLN A 28 -13.77 3.47 2.55
C GLN A 28 -14.63 2.21 2.78
N GLN A 29 -13.98 1.09 3.13
CA GLN A 29 -14.65 -0.16 3.44
C GLN A 29 -14.36 -0.61 4.87
N SER A 30 -15.31 -1.35 5.46
CA SER A 30 -15.06 -2.08 6.69
C SER A 30 -14.02 -3.17 6.44
N TRP A 31 -13.06 -3.27 7.34
CA TRP A 31 -12.00 -4.27 7.24
C TRP A 31 -12.52 -5.71 7.18
N LEU A 32 -13.63 -6.01 7.88
CA LEU A 32 -14.31 -7.31 7.85
C LEU A 32 -14.74 -7.78 6.46
N LYS A 33 -14.97 -6.83 5.54
CA LYS A 33 -15.46 -7.15 4.19
C LYS A 33 -14.33 -7.37 3.18
N ILE A 34 -13.08 -7.08 3.55
CA ILE A 34 -11.97 -7.08 2.59
C ILE A 34 -11.70 -8.49 2.06
N GLY A 35 -11.71 -9.51 2.92
CA GLY A 35 -11.52 -10.90 2.50
C GLY A 35 -12.49 -11.32 1.41
N ILE A 36 -13.80 -11.12 1.63
CA ILE A 36 -14.84 -11.45 0.65
C ILE A 36 -14.64 -10.67 -0.66
N GLN A 37 -14.22 -9.39 -0.56
CA GLN A 37 -13.99 -8.56 -1.75
C GLN A 37 -12.80 -9.04 -2.57
N VAL A 38 -11.70 -9.40 -1.91
CA VAL A 38 -10.50 -9.93 -2.57
C VAL A 38 -10.82 -11.26 -3.25
N GLN A 39 -11.49 -12.17 -2.55
CA GLN A 39 -11.92 -13.46 -3.12
C GLN A 39 -12.84 -13.27 -4.33
N ASP A 40 -13.80 -12.36 -4.25
CA ASP A 40 -14.69 -12.09 -5.39
C ASP A 40 -13.91 -11.52 -6.60
N VAL A 41 -12.90 -10.69 -6.38
CA VAL A 41 -12.02 -10.20 -7.45
C VAL A 41 -11.14 -11.33 -8.02
N ILE A 42 -10.64 -12.24 -7.19
CA ILE A 42 -9.88 -13.41 -7.65
C ILE A 42 -10.75 -14.28 -8.58
N LEU A 43 -12.00 -14.54 -8.19
CA LEU A 43 -12.90 -15.43 -8.92
C LEU A 43 -13.50 -14.80 -10.17
N ASN A 44 -13.90 -13.52 -10.10
CA ASN A 44 -14.72 -12.86 -11.11
C ASN A 44 -13.95 -11.80 -11.92
N GLY A 45 -12.72 -11.46 -11.54
CA GLY A 45 -11.89 -10.48 -12.23
C GLY A 45 -12.61 -9.14 -12.42
N ALA A 46 -12.62 -8.63 -13.66
CA ALA A 46 -13.28 -7.36 -14.01
C ALA A 46 -14.80 -7.35 -13.74
N SER A 47 -15.44 -8.53 -13.67
CA SER A 47 -16.88 -8.68 -13.39
C SER A 47 -17.20 -8.68 -11.90
N SER A 48 -16.22 -8.50 -11.02
CA SER A 48 -16.44 -8.45 -9.58
C SER A 48 -17.44 -7.36 -9.20
N ARG A 49 -18.45 -7.75 -8.39
CA ARG A 49 -19.46 -6.82 -7.85
C ARG A 49 -18.88 -5.76 -6.91
N PHE A 50 -17.63 -5.88 -6.50
CA PHE A 50 -16.95 -4.91 -5.64
C PHE A 50 -16.13 -3.88 -6.40
N LEU A 51 -16.01 -4.02 -7.72
CA LEU A 51 -15.41 -3.03 -8.62
C LEU A 51 -16.45 -2.02 -9.16
N THR A 52 -17.44 -1.64 -8.33
CA THR A 52 -18.53 -0.71 -8.74
C THR A 52 -18.09 0.75 -8.86
N TRP A 53 -17.09 1.15 -8.08
CA TRP A 53 -16.59 2.52 -8.14
C TRP A 53 -15.59 2.67 -9.28
N LYS A 54 -15.79 3.68 -10.11
CA LYS A 54 -14.89 3.97 -11.24
C LYS A 54 -13.42 3.96 -10.83
N MET A 55 -13.09 4.54 -9.68
CA MET A 55 -11.73 4.55 -9.16
C MET A 55 -11.16 3.14 -8.97
N LYS A 56 -11.94 2.19 -8.42
CA LYS A 56 -11.52 0.79 -8.22
C LYS A 56 -11.41 0.05 -9.55
N GLN A 57 -12.33 0.34 -10.49
CA GLN A 57 -12.26 -0.20 -11.86
C GLN A 57 -11.00 0.30 -12.58
N ASP A 58 -10.72 1.61 -12.52
CA ASP A 58 -9.54 2.21 -13.13
C ASP A 58 -8.25 1.63 -12.51
N THR A 59 -8.22 1.42 -11.18
CA THR A 59 -7.11 0.73 -10.51
C THR A 59 -6.94 -0.69 -11.06
N TYR A 60 -8.02 -1.47 -11.11
CA TYR A 60 -8.00 -2.85 -11.59
C TYR A 60 -7.50 -2.93 -13.04
N GLN A 61 -8.08 -2.15 -13.94
CA GLN A 61 -7.70 -2.13 -15.35
C GLN A 61 -6.24 -1.76 -15.55
N TYR A 62 -5.77 -0.71 -14.84
CA TYR A 62 -4.38 -0.28 -14.90
C TYR A 62 -3.43 -1.37 -14.40
N VAL A 63 -3.73 -1.97 -13.24
CA VAL A 63 -2.90 -3.01 -12.65
C VAL A 63 -2.84 -4.24 -13.55
N GLN A 64 -3.98 -4.71 -14.08
CA GLN A 64 -3.98 -5.88 -14.98
C GLN A 64 -3.20 -5.62 -16.28
N ALA A 65 -3.31 -4.42 -16.84
CA ALA A 65 -2.59 -4.05 -18.06
C ALA A 65 -1.07 -3.88 -17.84
N ASN A 66 -0.63 -3.52 -16.61
CA ASN A 66 0.76 -3.14 -16.36
C ASN A 66 1.45 -4.00 -15.27
N LYS A 67 0.84 -5.10 -14.81
CA LYS A 67 1.34 -5.88 -13.66
C LYS A 67 2.77 -6.39 -13.83
N HIS A 68 3.15 -6.79 -15.03
CA HIS A 68 4.50 -7.30 -15.30
C HIS A 68 5.54 -6.18 -15.24
N ASP A 69 5.25 -5.02 -15.82
CA ASP A 69 6.15 -3.85 -15.77
C ASP A 69 6.26 -3.31 -14.33
N LEU A 70 5.12 -3.21 -13.62
CA LEU A 70 5.10 -2.81 -12.21
C LEU A 70 5.90 -3.77 -11.33
N TYR A 71 5.77 -5.07 -11.57
CA TYR A 71 6.51 -6.10 -10.83
C TYR A 71 8.01 -6.00 -11.10
N HIS A 72 8.41 -5.87 -12.36
CA HIS A 72 9.79 -5.71 -12.76
C HIS A 72 10.40 -4.42 -12.17
N ASP A 73 9.69 -3.29 -12.25
CA ASP A 73 10.10 -2.04 -11.62
C ASP A 73 10.27 -2.19 -10.11
N MET A 74 9.30 -2.83 -9.43
CA MET A 74 9.36 -3.11 -8.00
C MET A 74 10.59 -3.94 -7.62
N MET A 75 10.83 -5.05 -8.32
CA MET A 75 11.96 -5.93 -8.03
C MET A 75 13.29 -5.23 -8.28
N ASN A 76 13.44 -4.51 -9.41
CA ASN A 76 14.62 -3.72 -9.69
C ASN A 76 14.91 -2.69 -8.58
N ILE A 77 13.87 -2.02 -8.07
CA ILE A 77 14.03 -1.04 -6.98
C ILE A 77 14.46 -1.75 -5.68
N ILE A 78 13.90 -2.91 -5.37
CA ILE A 78 14.25 -3.67 -4.16
C ILE A 78 15.71 -4.13 -4.22
N GLU A 79 16.16 -4.61 -5.38
CA GLU A 79 17.47 -5.21 -5.59
C GLU A 79 18.57 -4.18 -5.88
N MET A 80 18.24 -2.99 -6.41
CA MET A 80 19.24 -2.01 -6.80
C MET A 80 20.20 -1.62 -5.67
N GLU A 81 21.45 -1.42 -6.00
CA GLU A 81 22.40 -0.72 -5.15
C GLU A 81 22.12 0.80 -5.25
N ALA A 82 21.74 1.41 -4.15
CA ALA A 82 21.44 2.84 -4.18
C ALA A 82 22.71 3.68 -4.11
N PRO A 83 22.78 4.79 -4.87
CA PRO A 83 23.98 5.59 -5.04
C PRO A 83 24.37 6.44 -3.83
N CYS A 84 23.73 6.28 -2.68
CA CYS A 84 23.92 7.17 -1.52
C CYS A 84 23.81 6.42 -0.17
N ASN A 85 24.31 7.07 0.87
CA ASN A 85 24.26 6.54 2.25
C ASN A 85 22.83 6.31 2.80
N ASN A 86 21.80 6.91 2.18
CA ASN A 86 20.39 6.72 2.50
C ASN A 86 19.67 5.79 1.49
N SER A 87 20.31 4.68 1.18
CA SER A 87 19.83 3.65 0.24
C SER A 87 18.35 3.30 0.44
N ARG A 88 17.92 3.08 1.69
CA ARG A 88 16.53 2.72 2.01
C ARG A 88 15.52 3.83 1.66
N GLN A 89 15.83 5.09 1.97
CA GLN A 89 14.94 6.22 1.66
C GLN A 89 14.85 6.46 0.15
N TYR A 90 15.94 6.29 -0.58
CA TYR A 90 15.95 6.41 -2.02
C TYR A 90 15.10 5.32 -2.69
N LYS A 91 15.27 4.06 -2.29
CA LYS A 91 14.41 2.95 -2.74
C LYS A 91 12.93 3.23 -2.41
N ALA A 92 12.65 3.72 -1.21
CA ALA A 92 11.31 4.10 -0.78
C ALA A 92 10.69 5.17 -1.68
N LEU A 93 11.47 6.19 -2.07
CA LEU A 93 11.02 7.25 -2.98
C LEU A 93 10.67 6.69 -4.35
N CYS A 94 11.59 5.92 -4.97
CA CYS A 94 11.36 5.30 -6.27
C CYS A 94 10.12 4.41 -6.26
N LEU A 95 9.95 3.59 -5.23
CA LEU A 95 8.81 2.68 -5.10
C LEU A 95 7.48 3.43 -4.92
N MET A 96 7.48 4.49 -4.11
CA MET A 96 6.32 5.36 -3.95
C MET A 96 5.93 6.04 -5.26
N GLU A 97 6.89 6.55 -6.01
CA GLU A 97 6.65 7.17 -7.33
C GLU A 97 6.06 6.17 -8.32
N THR A 98 6.54 4.92 -8.31
CA THR A 98 6.00 3.83 -9.14
C THR A 98 4.54 3.56 -8.81
N PHE A 99 4.19 3.34 -7.55
CA PHE A 99 2.81 3.03 -7.18
C PHE A 99 1.86 4.25 -7.21
N LEU A 100 2.38 5.46 -7.08
CA LEU A 100 1.58 6.67 -7.27
C LEU A 100 1.09 6.87 -8.72
N LYS A 101 1.68 6.21 -9.71
CA LYS A 101 1.18 6.21 -11.10
C LYS A 101 -0.16 5.49 -11.21
N ILE A 102 -0.45 4.55 -10.31
CA ILE A 102 -1.69 3.76 -10.32
C ILE A 102 -2.88 4.67 -10.03
N PRO A 103 -3.92 4.69 -10.90
CA PRO A 103 -5.15 5.44 -10.65
C PRO A 103 -5.79 4.99 -9.31
N GLY A 104 -6.38 5.93 -8.58
CA GLY A 104 -7.07 5.64 -7.33
C GLY A 104 -6.18 5.51 -6.09
N LEU A 105 -4.88 5.28 -6.20
CA LEU A 105 -3.99 5.28 -5.04
C LEU A 105 -3.53 6.71 -4.72
N ASN A 106 -3.84 7.17 -3.51
CA ASN A 106 -3.24 8.38 -2.92
C ASN A 106 -1.93 8.03 -2.21
N ILE A 107 -1.24 9.03 -1.64
CA ILE A 107 0.05 8.83 -0.96
C ILE A 107 -0.04 7.80 0.19
N SER A 108 -1.10 7.81 1.00
CA SER A 108 -1.27 6.83 2.10
C SER A 108 -1.48 5.42 1.57
N LYS A 109 -2.24 5.26 0.48
CA LYS A 109 -2.50 3.94 -0.12
C LYS A 109 -1.29 3.43 -0.90
N ALA A 110 -0.56 4.31 -1.59
CA ALA A 110 0.74 3.95 -2.18
C ALA A 110 1.74 3.53 -1.09
N GLY A 111 1.80 4.25 0.04
CA GLY A 111 2.60 3.85 1.21
C GLY A 111 2.17 2.50 1.77
N PHE A 112 0.87 2.20 1.79
CA PHE A 112 0.37 0.89 2.22
C PHE A 112 0.79 -0.24 1.26
N VAL A 113 0.70 -0.02 -0.05
CA VAL A 113 1.24 -0.99 -1.02
C VAL A 113 2.74 -1.20 -0.78
N CYS A 114 3.54 -0.12 -0.70
CA CYS A 114 4.98 -0.21 -0.42
C CYS A 114 5.28 -0.99 0.87
N GLN A 115 4.45 -0.84 1.91
CA GLN A 115 4.58 -1.58 3.17
C GLN A 115 4.39 -3.08 2.96
N LEU A 116 3.35 -3.46 2.21
CA LEU A 116 2.98 -4.85 2.00
C LEU A 116 3.86 -5.57 0.97
N VAL A 117 4.48 -4.85 0.02
CA VAL A 117 5.31 -5.49 -1.01
C VAL A 117 6.81 -5.48 -0.69
N ALA A 118 7.29 -4.49 0.09
CA ALA A 118 8.73 -4.30 0.31
C ALA A 118 9.13 -3.85 1.73
N GLY A 119 8.19 -3.44 2.57
CA GLY A 119 8.48 -2.94 3.92
C GLY A 119 9.27 -1.63 3.97
N LEU A 120 9.35 -0.88 2.86
CA LEU A 120 10.17 0.33 2.75
C LEU A 120 9.47 1.60 3.25
N VAL A 121 8.15 1.63 3.17
CA VAL A 121 7.31 2.77 3.60
C VAL A 121 6.13 2.21 4.37
N GLY A 122 5.53 3.00 5.24
CA GLY A 122 4.36 2.60 6.04
C GLY A 122 3.06 3.26 5.57
N CYS A 123 1.94 2.68 5.95
CA CYS A 123 0.62 3.29 5.79
C CYS A 123 0.39 4.36 6.85
N MET A 124 0.30 5.63 6.45
CA MET A 124 -0.20 6.69 7.32
C MET A 124 -1.66 7.01 6.98
N ASP A 125 -2.54 6.13 7.38
CA ASP A 125 -3.99 6.35 7.36
C ASP A 125 -4.47 7.10 8.60
N SER A 126 -5.79 7.31 8.72
CA SER A 126 -6.38 8.02 9.85
C SER A 126 -6.06 7.41 11.22
N TRP A 127 -5.83 6.07 11.28
CA TRP A 127 -5.49 5.39 12.51
C TRP A 127 -4.06 5.71 12.96
N ASN A 128 -3.09 5.52 12.07
CA ASN A 128 -1.69 5.80 12.37
C ASN A 128 -1.44 7.31 12.59
N LEU A 129 -2.07 8.19 11.77
CA LEU A 129 -1.99 9.63 11.97
C LEU A 129 -2.45 10.04 13.36
N LYS A 130 -3.59 9.50 13.81
CA LYS A 130 -4.14 9.80 15.14
C LYS A 130 -3.27 9.22 16.25
N TYR A 131 -2.81 7.99 16.12
CA TYR A 131 -2.03 7.31 17.17
C TYR A 131 -0.69 8.00 17.43
N TYR A 132 -0.01 8.44 16.36
CA TYR A 132 1.31 9.08 16.44
C TYR A 132 1.24 10.61 16.48
N ASP A 133 0.05 11.19 16.61
CA ASP A 133 -0.18 12.67 16.60
C ASP A 133 0.47 13.36 15.40
N ILE A 134 0.31 12.78 14.21
CA ILE A 134 0.88 13.28 12.97
C ILE A 134 -0.12 14.22 12.29
N ASN A 135 0.34 15.40 11.90
CA ASN A 135 -0.49 16.35 11.15
C ASN A 135 -0.99 15.73 9.83
N PRO A 136 -2.31 15.65 9.59
CA PRO A 136 -2.88 15.06 8.38
C PRO A 136 -2.41 15.68 7.07
N ASN A 137 -1.89 16.91 7.09
CA ASN A 137 -1.36 17.60 5.91
C ASN A 137 -0.20 16.83 5.25
N VAL A 138 0.49 15.93 5.97
CA VAL A 138 1.54 15.07 5.42
C VAL A 138 1.02 14.13 4.34
N THR A 139 -0.28 13.79 4.36
CA THR A 139 -0.92 12.92 3.37
C THR A 139 -1.56 13.69 2.20
N GLN A 140 -1.50 15.02 2.21
CA GLN A 140 -2.03 15.84 1.13
C GLN A 140 -1.03 15.86 -0.05
N PHE A 141 -1.38 15.15 -1.11
CA PHE A 141 -0.58 15.00 -2.32
C PHE A 141 -1.43 15.28 -3.57
N ASN A 142 -0.94 16.12 -4.47
CA ASN A 142 -1.65 16.46 -5.70
C ASN A 142 -1.00 15.76 -6.91
N LYS A 143 -1.60 14.68 -7.37
CA LYS A 143 -1.13 13.92 -8.56
C LYS A 143 -1.27 14.70 -9.89
N LYS A 144 -2.11 15.75 -9.92
CA LYS A 144 -2.40 16.51 -11.16
C LYS A 144 -1.56 17.77 -11.32
N VAL A 145 -0.45 17.87 -10.62
CA VAL A 145 0.47 19.01 -10.76
C VAL A 145 1.09 19.01 -12.13
N LYS A 146 1.06 20.18 -12.78
CA LYS A 146 1.63 20.41 -14.12
C LYS A 146 2.76 21.45 -14.15
N THR A 147 3.13 21.97 -12.98
CA THR A 147 4.15 23.03 -12.89
C THR A 147 5.40 22.49 -12.19
N LYS A 148 6.61 22.92 -12.66
CA LYS A 148 7.88 22.55 -12.04
C LYS A 148 7.90 22.83 -10.51
N ARG A 149 7.34 23.97 -10.07
CA ARG A 149 7.23 24.32 -8.65
C ARG A 149 6.35 23.31 -7.89
N GLY A 150 5.25 22.88 -8.50
CA GLY A 150 4.36 21.90 -7.91
C GLY A 150 4.98 20.50 -7.82
N GLU A 151 5.75 20.09 -8.84
CA GLU A 151 6.51 18.83 -8.83
C GLU A 151 7.55 18.81 -7.70
N VAL A 152 8.33 19.89 -7.57
CA VAL A 152 9.28 20.05 -6.45
C VAL A 152 8.58 19.98 -5.09
N ASN A 153 7.40 20.61 -4.96
CA ASN A 153 6.61 20.53 -3.71
C ASN A 153 6.11 19.11 -3.45
N ASN A 154 5.72 18.37 -4.48
CA ASN A 154 5.31 16.98 -4.33
C ASN A 154 6.47 16.08 -3.87
N ILE A 155 7.66 16.24 -4.45
CA ILE A 155 8.87 15.53 -4.01
C ILE A 155 9.16 15.82 -2.53
N LYS A 156 9.13 17.09 -2.12
CA LYS A 156 9.34 17.48 -0.72
C LYS A 156 8.31 16.82 0.23
N LYS A 157 7.02 16.77 -0.18
CA LYS A 157 5.98 16.10 0.60
C LYS A 157 6.21 14.61 0.69
N LEU A 158 6.59 13.99 -0.41
CA LEU A 158 6.87 12.56 -0.48
C LEU A 158 8.08 12.20 0.40
N THR A 159 9.16 12.97 0.30
CA THR A 159 10.35 12.80 1.15
C THR A 159 10.00 12.96 2.63
N LYS A 160 9.19 13.97 2.99
CA LYS A 160 8.73 14.16 4.37
C LYS A 160 7.88 12.97 4.86
N TYR A 161 6.96 12.46 4.03
CA TYR A 161 6.16 11.30 4.35
C TYR A 161 7.05 10.07 4.64
N ILE A 162 8.01 9.81 3.76
CA ILE A 162 8.97 8.69 3.88
C ILE A 162 9.83 8.86 5.15
N SER A 163 10.34 10.08 5.42
CA SER A 163 11.12 10.35 6.63
C SER A 163 10.34 10.01 7.90
N ILE A 164 9.09 10.48 8.01
CA ILE A 164 8.24 10.18 9.18
C ILE A 164 8.01 8.67 9.33
N CYS A 165 7.73 7.96 8.21
CA CYS A 165 7.60 6.49 8.25
C CYS A 165 8.88 5.82 8.75
N HIS A 166 10.03 6.35 8.37
CA HIS A 166 11.33 5.81 8.75
C HIS A 166 11.65 6.09 10.23
N ASP A 167 11.34 7.30 10.71
CA ASP A 167 11.55 7.71 12.10
C ASP A 167 10.70 6.90 13.08
N ILE A 168 9.45 6.59 12.71
CA ILE A 168 8.56 5.73 13.51
C ILE A 168 8.97 4.26 13.39
N GLY A 169 9.39 3.83 12.21
CA GLY A 169 9.63 2.45 11.82
C GLY A 169 8.42 1.82 11.11
N THR A 170 8.67 1.27 9.93
CA THR A 170 7.62 0.65 9.09
C THR A 170 6.93 -0.53 9.79
N ASP A 171 7.69 -1.35 10.53
CA ASP A 171 7.14 -2.47 11.31
C ASP A 171 6.22 -1.99 12.43
N ARG A 172 6.63 -0.91 13.12
CA ARG A 172 5.79 -0.29 14.16
C ARG A 172 4.48 0.26 13.60
N LEU A 173 4.52 0.91 12.44
CA LEU A 173 3.31 1.39 11.76
C LEU A 173 2.36 0.24 11.43
N TRP A 174 2.90 -0.88 10.97
CA TRP A 174 2.13 -2.09 10.68
C TRP A 174 1.53 -2.71 11.93
N ASP A 175 2.34 -2.93 12.96
CA ASP A 175 1.90 -3.55 14.21
C ASP A 175 0.84 -2.69 14.91
N THR A 176 1.05 -1.38 14.96
CA THR A 176 0.08 -0.42 15.52
C THR A 176 -1.24 -0.52 14.75
N TRP A 177 -1.19 -0.49 13.42
CA TRP A 177 -2.38 -0.56 12.59
C TRP A 177 -3.13 -1.89 12.81
N CYS A 178 -2.45 -3.04 12.80
CA CYS A 178 -3.05 -4.35 13.07
C CYS A 178 -3.68 -4.44 14.47
N ASN A 179 -3.00 -3.92 15.49
CA ASN A 179 -3.52 -3.91 16.86
C ASN A 179 -4.77 -3.01 17.00
N MET A 180 -4.79 -1.86 16.31
CA MET A 180 -5.97 -0.98 16.31
C MET A 180 -7.16 -1.63 15.58
N ILE A 181 -6.93 -2.36 14.51
CA ILE A 181 -7.97 -3.15 13.84
C ILE A 181 -8.50 -4.22 14.79
N ALA A 182 -7.64 -5.01 15.42
CA ALA A 182 -8.06 -6.04 16.38
C ALA A 182 -8.89 -5.46 17.55
N ALA A 183 -8.48 -4.29 18.06
CA ALA A 183 -9.21 -3.62 19.14
C ALA A 183 -10.60 -3.10 18.72
N ASN A 184 -10.82 -2.84 17.43
CA ASN A 184 -12.10 -2.32 16.92
C ASN A 184 -13.04 -3.38 16.35
N TYR A 185 -12.54 -4.59 16.13
CA TYR A 185 -13.34 -5.70 15.60
C TYR A 185 -13.23 -6.92 16.53
N LYS A 186 -14.37 -7.46 16.95
CA LYS A 186 -14.44 -8.59 17.88
C LYS A 186 -13.97 -9.92 17.28
N GLU A 187 -13.84 -9.97 15.97
CA GLU A 187 -13.44 -11.15 15.20
C GLU A 187 -11.97 -11.51 15.40
N TRP A 188 -11.15 -10.56 15.82
CA TRP A 188 -9.72 -10.79 16.07
C TRP A 188 -9.36 -10.47 17.51
N ARG A 189 -8.53 -11.32 18.11
CA ARG A 189 -8.03 -11.16 19.49
C ARG A 189 -6.73 -10.39 19.57
N SER A 190 -6.00 -10.31 18.46
CA SER A 190 -4.67 -9.68 18.39
C SER A 190 -4.36 -9.17 16.99
N GLY A 191 -3.37 -8.27 16.88
CA GLY A 191 -2.83 -7.80 15.61
C GLY A 191 -2.21 -8.92 14.77
N ASN A 192 -1.74 -10.00 15.41
CA ASN A 192 -1.23 -11.18 14.71
C ASN A 192 -2.32 -11.88 13.89
N GLU A 193 -3.53 -12.01 14.44
CA GLU A 193 -4.66 -12.59 13.70
C GLU A 193 -5.06 -11.72 12.52
N VAL A 194 -5.05 -10.39 12.69
CA VAL A 194 -5.29 -9.44 11.59
C VAL A 194 -4.24 -9.62 10.50
N SER A 195 -2.96 -9.71 10.86
CA SER A 195 -1.87 -9.90 9.90
C SER A 195 -1.97 -11.23 9.14
N LYS A 196 -2.35 -12.33 9.83
CA LYS A 196 -2.61 -13.62 9.19
C LYS A 196 -3.80 -13.56 8.25
N ALA A 197 -4.88 -12.89 8.64
CA ALA A 197 -6.06 -12.71 7.77
C ALA A 197 -5.72 -12.02 6.44
N HIS A 198 -4.75 -11.10 6.40
CA HIS A 198 -4.29 -10.51 5.15
C HIS A 198 -3.76 -11.56 4.18
N ILE A 199 -2.89 -12.45 4.66
CA ILE A 199 -2.31 -13.50 3.84
C ILE A 199 -3.39 -14.48 3.36
N ASN A 200 -4.30 -14.88 4.25
CA ASN A 200 -5.40 -15.77 3.88
C ASN A 200 -6.27 -15.14 2.79
N TYR A 201 -6.59 -13.83 2.91
CA TYR A 201 -7.35 -13.14 1.87
C TYR A 201 -6.64 -13.16 0.51
N LEU A 202 -5.32 -12.97 0.49
CA LEU A 202 -4.52 -12.98 -0.74
C LEU A 202 -4.40 -14.37 -1.35
N ARG A 203 -4.38 -15.42 -0.52
CA ARG A 203 -4.32 -16.82 -0.97
C ARG A 203 -5.69 -17.40 -1.35
N GLY A 204 -6.78 -16.67 -1.06
CA GLY A 204 -8.14 -17.16 -1.30
C GLY A 204 -8.60 -18.21 -0.28
N GLU A 205 -8.05 -18.15 0.94
CA GLU A 205 -8.36 -19.05 2.06
C GLU A 205 -9.40 -18.42 3.01
#